data_fc8f42506890d120e595f0ec064df35c
#
_entry.id   fc8f42506890d120e595f0ec064df35c
#
_cell.length_a   1.000
_cell.length_b   1.000
_cell.length_c   1.000
_cell.angle_alpha   90.00
_cell.angle_beta   90.00
_cell.angle_gamma   90.00
#
_symmetry.space_group_name_H-M   'P 1'
#
loop_
_entity.id
_entity.type
_entity.pdbx_description
1 polymer ?
#
loop_
_entity_poly.entity_id
_entity_poly.type
_entity_poly.pdbx_seq_one_letter_code
_entity_poly.pdbx_strand_id
1 'polypeptide(L)'
;HFMKTILFSIPVLLIIFLQLFSGGTQEKLSNRIYYADSLSIRKAFSESPVLTARESIRRMQIEKGFKIHIVATEPLLNTPVAFSFDDKGRIWVVEMENYMPDSIGTGEDLPVGKIVILTDRNGDRKMDERKVFLDSLVLPRAICFIENGILVAESPNLWHYEIKNDQPFNKTLVDATYAEGGNVEHQPNGLFRALDNWIYNAKSTKRYRKQGNKWLIERTHFRGQWGISQDDQGRLFYNNNSENLQGDYFSPGFGTTNSNQSRLAGFSESIIKNNKVYPIRPNTGVNRAYMKGIIDENLKLVNFTAACGPVIFNSTLFGPDYYGNAFVAEPSANLIKRNILSNDPNLVTGKQAYIGREFLASTDERFRPVNLYTGPDGALYIVDMYRGIIQHKTYLTPYLKSEIKARNLTQPLNYGRIYKVIPKGKKARGVIIPQDPSKLITLLSHSN
;
A
#
# COMPACT_ATOMS: atom_id res chain seq x y z
N HIS A 1 -48.53 -52.89 -43.53
CA HIS A 1 -47.15 -52.84 -43.04
C HIS A 1 -46.27 -51.94 -43.91
N PHE A 2 -46.62 -50.69 -44.02
CA PHE A 2 -45.67 -49.66 -44.55
C PHE A 2 -46.39 -48.33 -44.37
N MET A 3 -46.21 -47.68 -43.23
CA MET A 3 -46.52 -46.24 -43.07
C MET A 3 -46.46 -45.86 -41.58
N LYS A 4 -45.26 -45.73 -41.06
CA LYS A 4 -45.03 -45.04 -39.77
C LYS A 4 -43.54 -44.71 -39.64
N THR A 5 -42.96 -43.89 -40.51
CA THR A 5 -41.60 -43.36 -40.26
C THR A 5 -41.31 -42.11 -41.12
N ILE A 6 -42.17 -41.11 -41.11
CA ILE A 6 -41.82 -39.78 -41.64
C ILE A 6 -42.66 -38.70 -40.89
N LEU A 7 -42.41 -38.49 -39.62
CA LEU A 7 -43.05 -37.37 -38.91
C LEU A 7 -42.28 -36.92 -37.66
N PHE A 8 -40.95 -37.11 -37.63
CA PHE A 8 -40.17 -36.64 -36.44
C PHE A 8 -38.92 -35.83 -36.76
N SER A 9 -38.73 -35.35 -38.00
CA SER A 9 -37.51 -34.64 -38.37
C SER A 9 -37.65 -33.14 -38.66
N ILE A 10 -38.84 -32.56 -38.59
CA ILE A 10 -39.03 -31.13 -38.89
C ILE A 10 -38.97 -30.19 -37.66
N PRO A 11 -39.39 -30.56 -36.44
CA PRO A 11 -39.32 -29.59 -35.32
C PRO A 11 -37.90 -29.37 -34.77
N VAL A 12 -36.98 -30.32 -34.95
CA VAL A 12 -35.61 -30.18 -34.36
C VAL A 12 -34.74 -29.23 -35.18
N LEU A 13 -34.90 -29.18 -36.48
CA LEU A 13 -34.14 -28.24 -37.35
C LEU A 13 -34.62 -26.78 -37.18
N LEU A 14 -35.91 -26.56 -36.91
CA LEU A 14 -36.46 -25.20 -36.69
C LEU A 14 -36.04 -24.61 -35.32
N ILE A 15 -35.88 -25.46 -34.29
CA ILE A 15 -35.39 -25.03 -32.98
C ILE A 15 -33.91 -24.70 -33.01
N ILE A 16 -33.11 -25.45 -33.77
CA ILE A 16 -31.66 -25.15 -33.96
C ILE A 16 -31.45 -23.86 -34.75
N PHE A 17 -32.29 -23.56 -35.76
CA PHE A 17 -32.21 -22.33 -36.52
C PHE A 17 -32.67 -21.09 -35.67
N LEU A 18 -33.64 -21.23 -34.80
CA LEU A 18 -34.09 -20.15 -33.87
C LEU A 18 -33.04 -19.90 -32.78
N GLN A 19 -32.31 -20.91 -32.30
CA GLN A 19 -31.24 -20.72 -31.33
C GLN A 19 -29.97 -20.10 -31.95
N LEU A 20 -29.68 -20.36 -33.23
CA LEU A 20 -28.53 -19.73 -33.89
C LEU A 20 -28.79 -18.25 -34.26
N PHE A 21 -30.06 -17.82 -34.43
CA PHE A 21 -30.39 -16.40 -34.67
C PHE A 21 -30.60 -15.59 -33.40
N SER A 22 -30.96 -16.22 -32.26
CA SER A 22 -31.14 -15.49 -30.99
C SER A 22 -29.82 -15.19 -30.26
N GLY A 23 -28.82 -16.08 -30.36
CA GLY A 23 -27.53 -15.88 -29.73
C GLY A 23 -26.73 -14.70 -30.31
N GLY A 24 -26.72 -14.56 -31.63
CA GLY A 24 -25.97 -13.50 -32.31
C GLY A 24 -26.57 -12.09 -32.15
N THR A 25 -27.88 -11.98 -31.96
CA THR A 25 -28.54 -10.68 -31.71
C THR A 25 -28.46 -10.23 -30.28
N GLN A 26 -28.56 -11.14 -29.31
CA GLN A 26 -28.37 -10.79 -27.88
C GLN A 26 -26.93 -10.40 -27.58
N GLU A 27 -25.95 -11.12 -28.12
CA GLU A 27 -24.55 -10.78 -27.95
C GLU A 27 -24.17 -9.46 -28.61
N LYS A 28 -24.70 -9.15 -29.79
CA LYS A 28 -24.53 -7.84 -30.45
C LYS A 28 -25.26 -6.73 -29.73
N LEU A 29 -26.42 -6.99 -29.13
CA LEU A 29 -27.17 -6.00 -28.34
C LEU A 29 -26.49 -5.72 -27.00
N SER A 30 -26.03 -6.77 -26.28
CA SER A 30 -25.30 -6.62 -25.01
C SER A 30 -23.98 -5.88 -25.23
N ASN A 31 -23.24 -6.20 -26.29
CA ASN A 31 -22.03 -5.48 -26.63
C ASN A 31 -22.25 -4.02 -27.05
N ARG A 32 -23.36 -3.70 -27.70
CA ARG A 32 -23.72 -2.31 -28.03
C ARG A 32 -24.12 -1.51 -26.78
N ILE A 33 -24.91 -2.08 -25.89
CA ILE A 33 -25.30 -1.45 -24.62
C ILE A 33 -24.06 -1.23 -23.74
N TYR A 34 -23.22 -2.26 -23.59
CA TYR A 34 -21.97 -2.17 -22.86
C TYR A 34 -21.04 -1.07 -23.40
N TYR A 35 -20.92 -0.94 -24.71
CA TYR A 35 -20.05 0.06 -25.32
C TYR A 35 -20.63 1.49 -25.16
N ALA A 36 -21.93 1.66 -25.27
CA ALA A 36 -22.59 2.95 -25.06
C ALA A 36 -22.47 3.42 -23.60
N ASP A 37 -22.70 2.54 -22.63
CA ASP A 37 -22.58 2.86 -21.21
C ASP A 37 -21.13 3.16 -20.81
N SER A 38 -20.18 2.41 -21.32
CA SER A 38 -18.75 2.65 -21.07
C SER A 38 -18.28 4.01 -21.59
N LEU A 39 -18.80 4.46 -22.73
CA LEU A 39 -18.49 5.78 -23.30
C LEU A 39 -19.07 6.91 -22.42
N SER A 40 -20.28 6.76 -21.93
CA SER A 40 -20.91 7.72 -21.01
C SER A 40 -20.14 7.84 -19.70
N ILE A 41 -19.73 6.71 -19.13
CA ILE A 41 -18.91 6.65 -17.93
C ILE A 41 -17.54 7.31 -18.18
N ARG A 42 -16.86 6.99 -19.28
CA ARG A 42 -15.57 7.61 -19.65
C ARG A 42 -15.70 9.12 -19.80
N LYS A 43 -16.78 9.62 -20.42
CA LYS A 43 -17.05 11.05 -20.57
C LYS A 43 -17.23 11.74 -19.20
N ALA A 44 -17.98 11.14 -18.28
CA ALA A 44 -18.20 11.67 -16.94
C ALA A 44 -16.92 11.74 -16.08
N PHE A 45 -15.91 10.90 -16.38
CA PHE A 45 -14.62 10.85 -15.71
C PHE A 45 -13.45 11.17 -16.65
N SER A 46 -13.68 12.03 -17.64
CA SER A 46 -12.65 12.44 -18.61
C SER A 46 -11.60 13.37 -18.01
N GLU A 47 -11.89 14.00 -16.87
CA GLU A 47 -10.99 14.90 -16.18
C GLU A 47 -10.47 14.31 -14.86
N SER A 48 -9.25 14.70 -14.51
CA SER A 48 -8.61 14.36 -13.24
C SER A 48 -8.03 15.64 -12.64
N PRO A 49 -8.87 16.48 -11.99
CA PRO A 49 -8.43 17.75 -11.45
C PRO A 49 -7.45 17.55 -10.28
N VAL A 50 -6.54 18.49 -10.11
CA VAL A 50 -5.70 18.59 -8.92
C VAL A 50 -6.53 19.25 -7.82
N LEU A 51 -6.71 18.53 -6.70
CA LEU A 51 -7.53 19.00 -5.58
C LEU A 51 -6.63 19.39 -4.41
N THR A 52 -7.06 20.36 -3.61
CA THR A 52 -6.47 20.60 -2.29
C THR A 52 -6.72 19.39 -1.37
N ALA A 53 -5.94 19.25 -0.30
CA ALA A 53 -6.12 18.14 0.65
C ALA A 53 -7.55 18.11 1.26
N ARG A 54 -8.16 19.27 1.49
CA ARG A 54 -9.55 19.37 1.99
C ARG A 54 -10.58 18.95 0.95
N GLU A 55 -10.39 19.29 -0.31
CA GLU A 55 -11.26 18.86 -1.41
C GLU A 55 -11.13 17.38 -1.67
N SER A 56 -9.89 16.83 -1.63
CA SER A 56 -9.63 15.41 -1.75
C SER A 56 -10.36 14.61 -0.66
N ILE A 57 -10.33 15.05 0.61
CA ILE A 57 -11.10 14.43 1.70
C ILE A 57 -12.61 14.43 1.41
N ARG A 58 -13.17 15.49 0.80
CA ARG A 58 -14.61 15.52 0.42
C ARG A 58 -14.95 14.50 -0.66
N ARG A 59 -13.97 14.02 -1.41
CA ARG A 59 -14.10 12.96 -2.41
C ARG A 59 -13.98 11.55 -1.82
N MET A 60 -13.65 11.44 -0.54
CA MET A 60 -13.47 10.17 0.16
C MET A 60 -14.76 9.73 0.85
N GLN A 61 -15.11 8.47 0.68
CA GLN A 61 -16.10 7.77 1.49
C GLN A 61 -15.36 6.89 2.48
N ILE A 62 -15.60 7.12 3.76
CA ILE A 62 -15.02 6.33 4.85
C ILE A 62 -16.12 5.62 5.63
N GLU A 63 -15.76 4.53 6.30
CA GLU A 63 -16.63 3.79 7.23
C GLU A 63 -17.39 4.72 8.18
N LYS A 64 -18.66 4.43 8.37
CA LYS A 64 -19.53 5.22 9.29
C LYS A 64 -18.94 5.22 10.70
N GLY A 65 -18.89 6.40 11.31
CA GLY A 65 -18.33 6.58 12.64
C GLY A 65 -16.89 7.06 12.67
N PHE A 66 -16.20 7.17 11.51
CA PHE A 66 -14.82 7.67 11.42
C PHE A 66 -14.73 9.05 10.78
N LYS A 67 -13.60 9.71 11.02
CA LYS A 67 -13.21 10.97 10.38
C LYS A 67 -11.77 10.90 9.91
N ILE A 68 -11.48 11.60 8.80
CA ILE A 68 -10.14 11.77 8.24
C ILE A 68 -9.64 13.15 8.65
N HIS A 69 -8.40 13.21 9.12
CA HIS A 69 -7.71 14.44 9.48
C HIS A 69 -6.44 14.59 8.63
N ILE A 70 -6.14 15.81 8.23
CA ILE A 70 -4.86 16.16 7.60
C ILE A 70 -3.81 16.22 8.72
N VAL A 71 -2.72 15.48 8.54
CA VAL A 71 -1.53 15.53 9.42
C VAL A 71 -0.48 16.42 8.78
N ALA A 72 -0.19 16.22 7.51
CA ALA A 72 0.70 17.05 6.72
C ALA A 72 0.26 17.07 5.26
N THR A 73 0.54 18.14 4.55
CA THR A 73 0.17 18.31 3.15
C THR A 73 1.21 19.20 2.46
N GLU A 74 1.15 19.26 1.15
CA GLU A 74 1.90 20.25 0.38
C GLU A 74 1.69 21.68 0.94
N PRO A 75 2.70 22.54 1.01
CA PRO A 75 4.08 22.38 0.49
C PRO A 75 5.06 21.71 1.48
N LEU A 76 4.61 21.23 2.65
CA LEU A 76 5.47 20.60 3.66
C LEU A 76 5.99 19.22 3.21
N LEU A 77 5.29 18.57 2.28
CA LEU A 77 5.59 17.23 1.79
C LEU A 77 5.69 17.19 0.28
N ASN A 78 6.61 16.34 -0.21
CA ASN A 78 6.78 16.05 -1.62
C ASN A 78 6.95 14.55 -1.83
N THR A 79 6.01 13.93 -2.54
CA THR A 79 6.06 12.51 -2.95
C THR A 79 6.46 11.55 -1.81
N PRO A 80 5.74 11.55 -0.68
CA PRO A 80 6.04 10.67 0.45
C PRO A 80 5.72 9.22 0.08
N VAL A 81 6.59 8.29 0.48
CA VAL A 81 6.39 6.85 0.25
C VAL A 81 6.39 6.04 1.53
N ALA A 82 7.08 6.50 2.56
CA ALA A 82 7.16 5.86 3.87
C ALA A 82 7.44 6.92 4.95
N PHE A 83 7.17 6.58 6.19
CA PHE A 83 7.60 7.39 7.33
C PHE A 83 7.84 6.54 8.58
N SER A 84 8.45 7.14 9.60
CA SER A 84 8.55 6.58 10.94
C SER A 84 8.34 7.67 11.97
N PHE A 85 7.83 7.32 13.16
CA PHE A 85 7.79 8.22 14.31
C PHE A 85 9.08 8.11 15.11
N ASP A 86 9.57 9.22 15.62
CA ASP A 86 10.62 9.22 16.63
C ASP A 86 10.03 9.21 18.06
N ASP A 87 10.91 9.16 19.08
CA ASP A 87 10.56 9.14 20.50
C ASP A 87 9.85 10.43 20.98
N LYS A 88 9.93 11.50 20.20
CA LYS A 88 9.25 12.79 20.46
C LYS A 88 7.92 12.90 19.74
N GLY A 89 7.50 11.86 18.99
CA GLY A 89 6.28 11.85 18.21
C GLY A 89 6.34 12.66 16.92
N ARG A 90 7.53 13.10 16.49
CA ARG A 90 7.75 13.75 15.20
C ARG A 90 7.70 12.70 14.08
N ILE A 91 7.40 13.12 12.88
CA ILE A 91 7.30 12.23 11.71
C ILE A 91 8.51 12.42 10.82
N TRP A 92 9.28 11.35 10.61
CA TRP A 92 10.39 11.33 9.67
C TRP A 92 9.93 10.70 8.37
N VAL A 93 9.90 11.48 7.30
CA VAL A 93 9.29 11.08 6.03
C VAL A 93 10.35 10.83 4.97
N VAL A 94 10.16 9.75 4.22
CA VAL A 94 10.92 9.44 3.01
C VAL A 94 10.20 10.07 1.82
N GLU A 95 10.84 11.04 1.20
CA GLU A 95 10.38 11.71 -0.01
C GLU A 95 11.13 11.12 -1.23
N MET A 96 10.40 10.33 -2.04
CA MET A 96 10.91 9.70 -3.26
C MET A 96 10.69 10.66 -4.46
N GLU A 97 11.31 11.83 -4.39
CA GLU A 97 11.23 12.83 -5.47
C GLU A 97 11.78 12.23 -6.79
N ASN A 98 11.27 12.70 -7.91
CA ASN A 98 11.56 12.19 -9.26
C ASN A 98 11.17 10.72 -9.55
N TYR A 99 10.43 10.05 -8.67
CA TYR A 99 9.78 8.81 -9.07
C TYR A 99 8.70 9.12 -10.11
N MET A 100 8.86 8.61 -11.34
CA MET A 100 7.90 8.77 -12.45
C MET A 100 7.40 10.22 -12.62
N PRO A 101 8.26 11.21 -12.85
CA PRO A 101 7.80 12.58 -13.08
C PRO A 101 7.02 12.70 -14.40
N ASP A 102 7.27 11.79 -15.32
CA ASP A 102 6.56 11.60 -16.58
C ASP A 102 6.45 10.13 -16.97
N SER A 103 5.95 9.84 -18.16
CA SER A 103 5.73 8.47 -18.65
C SER A 103 7.01 7.73 -19.08
N ILE A 104 8.17 8.38 -19.05
CA ILE A 104 9.48 7.79 -19.39
C ILE A 104 10.46 7.84 -18.22
N GLY A 105 10.05 8.41 -17.06
CA GLY A 105 10.87 8.48 -15.85
C GLY A 105 12.08 9.39 -16.02
N THR A 106 11.89 10.59 -16.58
CA THR A 106 12.94 11.56 -16.79
C THR A 106 13.57 11.99 -15.46
N GLY A 107 14.88 11.80 -15.30
CA GLY A 107 15.61 12.22 -14.10
C GLY A 107 15.38 11.36 -12.85
N GLU A 108 14.90 10.12 -12.97
CA GLU A 108 14.77 9.20 -11.83
C GLU A 108 16.12 8.86 -11.17
N ASP A 109 17.22 9.03 -11.89
CA ASP A 109 18.59 8.85 -11.43
C ASP A 109 19.19 10.09 -10.74
N LEU A 110 18.47 11.22 -10.74
CA LEU A 110 18.94 12.44 -10.09
C LEU A 110 18.82 12.33 -8.56
N PRO A 111 19.84 12.81 -7.82
CA PRO A 111 19.87 12.77 -6.37
C PRO A 111 19.07 13.91 -5.76
N VAL A 112 17.74 13.84 -5.84
CA VAL A 112 16.83 14.88 -5.33
C VAL A 112 15.94 14.43 -4.18
N GLY A 113 15.92 13.12 -3.90
CA GLY A 113 15.15 12.54 -2.79
C GLY A 113 15.65 12.99 -1.43
N LYS A 114 14.77 12.96 -0.42
CA LYS A 114 15.07 13.51 0.91
C LYS A 114 14.52 12.62 2.02
N ILE A 115 15.11 12.78 3.20
CA ILE A 115 14.50 12.42 4.47
C ILE A 115 14.23 13.72 5.22
N VAL A 116 12.97 13.93 5.61
CA VAL A 116 12.55 15.18 6.27
C VAL A 116 11.91 14.89 7.63
N ILE A 117 12.08 15.79 8.58
CA ILE A 117 11.50 15.74 9.91
C ILE A 117 10.34 16.74 9.94
N LEU A 118 9.15 16.26 10.26
CA LEU A 118 7.96 17.08 10.44
C LEU A 118 7.65 17.18 11.93
N THR A 119 7.37 18.39 12.39
CA THR A 119 7.08 18.69 13.80
C THR A 119 5.75 19.45 13.90
N ASP A 120 4.95 19.10 14.89
CA ASP A 120 3.79 19.86 15.36
C ASP A 120 4.23 20.76 16.52
N ARG A 121 4.50 22.03 16.24
CA ARG A 121 4.98 22.98 17.26
C ARG A 121 3.87 23.58 18.11
N ASN A 122 2.70 23.74 17.51
CA ASN A 122 1.57 24.42 18.16
C ASN A 122 0.64 23.46 18.92
N GLY A 123 0.86 22.12 18.79
CA GLY A 123 0.10 21.09 19.50
C GLY A 123 -1.30 20.83 18.92
N ASP A 124 -1.59 21.30 17.70
CA ASP A 124 -2.90 21.12 17.06
C ASP A 124 -3.04 19.75 16.35
N ARG A 125 -1.99 18.94 16.38
CA ARG A 125 -1.88 17.60 15.76
C ARG A 125 -1.79 17.61 14.24
N LYS A 126 -1.41 18.74 13.69
CA LYS A 126 -1.04 18.92 12.30
C LYS A 126 0.41 19.39 12.28
N MET A 127 1.20 18.81 11.41
CA MET A 127 2.60 19.23 11.23
C MET A 127 2.64 20.62 10.62
N ASP A 128 3.46 21.50 11.20
CA ASP A 128 3.61 22.90 10.78
C ASP A 128 5.06 23.30 10.54
N GLU A 129 6.02 22.48 10.95
CA GLU A 129 7.44 22.69 10.67
C GLU A 129 8.03 21.53 9.87
N ARG A 130 8.92 21.85 8.95
CA ARG A 130 9.68 20.91 8.13
C ARG A 130 11.18 21.20 8.23
N LYS A 131 11.97 20.20 8.60
CA LYS A 131 13.43 20.22 8.58
C LYS A 131 13.95 19.11 7.67
N VAL A 132 14.88 19.45 6.77
CA VAL A 132 15.59 18.42 5.99
C VAL A 132 16.65 17.79 6.87
N PHE A 133 16.62 16.45 6.99
CA PHE A 133 17.63 15.64 7.67
C PHE A 133 18.69 15.15 6.68
N LEU A 134 18.27 14.57 5.56
CA LEU A 134 19.12 14.17 4.43
C LEU A 134 18.52 14.69 3.14
N ASP A 135 19.37 15.11 2.24
CA ASP A 135 19.05 15.42 0.85
C ASP A 135 19.96 14.65 -0.10
N SER A 136 19.85 14.95 -1.39
CA SER A 136 20.71 14.38 -2.43
C SER A 136 20.68 12.84 -2.48
N LEU A 137 19.50 12.23 -2.21
CA LEU A 137 19.29 10.80 -2.28
C LEU A 137 18.65 10.40 -3.61
N VAL A 138 19.04 9.24 -4.16
CA VAL A 138 18.41 8.67 -5.35
C VAL A 138 17.29 7.72 -4.94
N LEU A 139 16.05 8.12 -5.13
CA LEU A 139 14.85 7.32 -4.88
C LEU A 139 14.89 6.56 -3.54
N PRO A 140 15.10 7.24 -2.40
CA PRO A 140 15.06 6.61 -1.08
C PRO A 140 13.67 5.99 -0.85
N ARG A 141 13.60 4.84 -0.16
CA ARG A 141 12.36 4.05 -0.10
C ARG A 141 11.93 3.58 1.27
N ALA A 142 12.84 3.55 2.24
CA ALA A 142 12.51 3.14 3.59
C ALA A 142 13.52 3.70 4.59
N ILE A 143 13.07 3.86 5.84
CA ILE A 143 13.90 4.22 6.99
C ILE A 143 13.53 3.33 8.18
N CYS A 144 14.47 3.13 9.11
CA CYS A 144 14.23 2.45 10.37
C CYS A 144 15.12 3.03 11.46
N PHE A 145 14.53 3.49 12.57
CA PHE A 145 15.29 3.91 13.73
C PHE A 145 15.95 2.73 14.44
N ILE A 146 17.20 2.91 14.82
CA ILE A 146 17.98 1.96 15.60
C ILE A 146 18.84 2.73 16.61
N GLU A 147 18.87 2.29 17.87
CA GLU A 147 19.71 2.89 18.92
C GLU A 147 19.87 4.42 18.76
N ASN A 148 21.07 4.91 18.44
CA ASN A 148 21.40 6.33 18.29
C ASN A 148 21.35 6.80 16.82
N GLY A 149 20.69 6.06 15.93
CA GLY A 149 20.75 6.37 14.50
C GLY A 149 19.56 5.89 13.71
N ILE A 150 19.73 5.93 12.41
CA ILE A 150 18.71 5.58 11.44
C ILE A 150 19.31 4.83 10.26
N LEU A 151 18.64 3.75 9.85
CA LEU A 151 18.89 3.11 8.57
C LEU A 151 18.14 3.84 7.47
N VAL A 152 18.79 4.01 6.33
CA VAL A 152 18.21 4.62 5.12
C VAL A 152 18.46 3.71 3.94
N ALA A 153 17.37 3.26 3.31
CA ALA A 153 17.41 2.44 2.10
C ALA A 153 17.45 3.34 0.86
N GLU A 154 18.60 3.39 0.24
CA GLU A 154 18.88 4.10 -1.02
C GLU A 154 19.58 3.13 -1.96
N SER A 155 18.87 2.63 -2.97
CA SER A 155 19.41 1.62 -3.90
C SER A 155 20.72 2.06 -4.58
N PRO A 156 21.73 1.18 -4.69
CA PRO A 156 21.73 -0.23 -4.26
C PRO A 156 22.08 -0.46 -2.79
N ASN A 157 22.30 0.58 -2.01
CA ASN A 157 22.91 0.53 -0.69
C ASN A 157 21.88 0.60 0.44
N LEU A 158 22.26 0.03 1.58
CA LEU A 158 21.67 0.32 2.88
C LEU A 158 22.69 1.09 3.71
N TRP A 159 22.32 2.29 4.12
CA TRP A 159 23.15 3.19 4.90
C TRP A 159 22.69 3.28 6.34
N HIS A 160 23.63 3.44 7.26
CA HIS A 160 23.38 3.86 8.62
C HIS A 160 23.95 5.26 8.85
N TYR A 161 23.15 6.13 9.47
CA TYR A 161 23.55 7.45 9.93
C TYR A 161 23.32 7.54 11.43
N GLU A 162 24.32 8.00 12.17
CA GLU A 162 24.09 8.47 13.54
C GLU A 162 23.33 9.80 13.50
N ILE A 163 22.54 10.07 14.55
CA ILE A 163 21.76 11.31 14.65
C ILE A 163 22.33 12.15 15.78
N LYS A 164 22.70 13.40 15.49
CA LYS A 164 23.13 14.36 16.49
C LYS A 164 22.46 15.72 16.25
N ASN A 165 21.65 16.20 17.19
CA ASN A 165 20.90 17.47 17.06
C ASN A 165 20.07 17.56 15.76
N ASP A 166 19.39 16.49 15.42
CA ASP A 166 18.62 16.35 14.16
C ASP A 166 19.46 16.62 12.90
N GLN A 167 20.73 16.24 12.92
CA GLN A 167 21.64 16.26 11.78
C GLN A 167 22.25 14.88 11.61
N PRO A 168 22.50 14.44 10.37
CA PRO A 168 23.20 13.19 10.08
C PRO A 168 24.66 13.30 10.47
N PHE A 169 25.16 12.25 11.11
CA PHE A 169 26.54 12.12 11.52
C PHE A 169 27.04 10.69 11.22
N ASN A 170 28.33 10.49 11.05
CA ASN A 170 28.97 9.16 10.85
C ASN A 170 28.21 8.23 9.89
N LYS A 171 28.15 8.60 8.61
CA LYS A 171 27.57 7.75 7.55
C LYS A 171 28.41 6.47 7.41
N THR A 172 27.78 5.30 7.57
CA THR A 172 28.39 3.98 7.40
C THR A 172 27.60 3.11 6.45
N LEU A 173 28.32 2.37 5.59
CA LEU A 173 27.71 1.40 4.70
C LEU A 173 27.38 0.13 5.48
N VAL A 174 26.12 -0.28 5.47
CA VAL A 174 25.62 -1.51 6.09
C VAL A 174 25.65 -2.67 5.09
N ASP A 175 25.10 -2.45 3.90
CA ASP A 175 25.03 -3.45 2.84
C ASP A 175 25.12 -2.75 1.47
N ALA A 176 26.18 -3.05 0.71
CA ALA A 176 26.38 -2.52 -0.65
C ALA A 176 25.48 -3.21 -1.69
N THR A 177 24.86 -4.31 -1.31
CA THR A 177 24.04 -5.15 -2.16
C THR A 177 22.61 -5.29 -1.62
N TYR A 178 22.14 -4.25 -0.90
CA TYR A 178 20.80 -4.22 -0.33
C TYR A 178 19.73 -4.40 -1.42
N ALA A 179 19.89 -3.74 -2.54
CA ALA A 179 19.01 -3.83 -3.70
C ALA A 179 19.79 -4.26 -4.93
N GLU A 180 20.07 -5.55 -5.04
CA GLU A 180 20.71 -6.13 -6.22
C GLU A 180 19.70 -6.33 -7.34
N GLY A 181 19.88 -5.59 -8.44
CA GLY A 181 19.07 -5.73 -9.66
C GLY A 181 17.61 -5.27 -9.51
N GLY A 182 16.82 -5.61 -10.51
CA GLY A 182 15.42 -5.21 -10.56
C GLY A 182 15.22 -3.74 -10.96
N ASN A 183 13.97 -3.36 -11.12
CA ASN A 183 13.59 -1.97 -11.34
C ASN A 183 13.10 -1.33 -10.03
N VAL A 184 12.88 -0.03 -10.06
CA VAL A 184 12.52 0.77 -8.89
C VAL A 184 11.29 0.25 -8.11
N GLU A 185 10.28 -0.30 -8.79
CA GLU A 185 9.10 -0.88 -8.12
C GLU A 185 9.41 -2.20 -7.41
N HIS A 186 10.47 -2.90 -7.81
CA HIS A 186 10.76 -4.27 -7.43
C HIS A 186 12.05 -4.40 -6.62
N GLN A 187 12.33 -3.43 -5.75
CA GLN A 187 13.49 -3.43 -4.86
C GLN A 187 13.07 -3.50 -3.39
N PRO A 188 13.97 -3.94 -2.48
CA PRO A 188 13.70 -4.03 -1.04
C PRO A 188 13.21 -2.71 -0.46
N ASN A 189 12.27 -2.81 0.48
CA ASN A 189 11.63 -1.69 1.16
C ASN A 189 11.07 -2.15 2.50
N GLY A 190 10.46 -1.22 3.26
CA GLY A 190 9.76 -1.52 4.51
C GLY A 190 10.64 -1.34 5.73
N LEU A 191 11.87 -1.88 5.79
CA LEU A 191 12.78 -1.79 6.93
C LEU A 191 12.07 -1.89 8.28
N PHE A 192 11.41 -3.02 8.54
CA PHE A 192 10.58 -3.21 9.73
C PHE A 192 11.37 -3.89 10.84
N ARG A 193 11.53 -3.21 12.00
CA ARG A 193 12.12 -3.81 13.19
C ARG A 193 11.09 -4.66 13.90
N ALA A 194 11.28 -5.97 13.87
CA ALA A 194 10.38 -6.95 14.47
C ALA A 194 10.67 -7.18 15.97
N LEU A 195 9.76 -7.88 16.66
CA LEU A 195 9.87 -8.19 18.09
C LEU A 195 11.10 -9.04 18.45
N ASP A 196 11.69 -9.75 17.49
CA ASP A 196 12.93 -10.52 17.65
C ASP A 196 14.21 -9.67 17.47
N ASN A 197 14.07 -8.34 17.37
CA ASN A 197 15.13 -7.36 17.12
C ASN A 197 15.87 -7.52 15.77
N TRP A 198 15.33 -8.30 14.84
CA TRP A 198 15.76 -8.26 13.46
C TRP A 198 14.98 -7.23 12.66
N ILE A 199 15.62 -6.68 11.65
CA ILE A 199 15.01 -5.75 10.71
C ILE A 199 14.75 -6.51 9.42
N TYR A 200 13.49 -6.60 9.06
CA TYR A 200 12.99 -7.30 7.87
C TYR A 200 12.62 -6.32 6.77
N ASN A 201 12.57 -6.82 5.56
CA ASN A 201 12.18 -6.05 4.38
C ASN A 201 11.11 -6.78 3.59
N ALA A 202 10.22 -6.04 2.97
CA ALA A 202 9.48 -6.52 1.82
C ALA A 202 10.43 -6.61 0.60
N LYS A 203 10.12 -7.50 -0.34
CA LYS A 203 10.88 -7.73 -1.59
C LYS A 203 12.37 -8.10 -1.36
N SER A 204 12.65 -8.83 -0.31
CA SER A 204 14.02 -9.20 0.08
C SER A 204 14.09 -10.57 0.74
N THR A 205 15.23 -11.20 0.66
CA THR A 205 15.61 -12.40 1.42
C THR A 205 16.64 -12.10 2.50
N LYS A 206 16.90 -10.84 2.80
CA LYS A 206 17.86 -10.41 3.82
C LYS A 206 17.16 -9.85 5.05
N ARG A 207 17.75 -10.09 6.22
CA ARG A 207 17.42 -9.44 7.49
C ARG A 207 18.67 -8.89 8.14
N TYR A 208 18.51 -7.85 8.92
CA TYR A 208 19.63 -7.09 9.51
C TYR A 208 19.47 -6.99 11.01
N ARG A 209 20.58 -7.02 11.74
CA ARG A 209 20.63 -6.73 13.18
C ARG A 209 21.97 -6.12 13.55
N LYS A 210 21.94 -5.06 14.32
CA LYS A 210 23.16 -4.48 14.91
C LYS A 210 23.53 -5.22 16.18
N GLN A 211 24.79 -5.60 16.32
CA GLN A 211 25.34 -6.22 17.52
C GLN A 211 26.67 -5.53 17.86
N GLY A 212 26.63 -4.66 18.87
CA GLY A 212 27.74 -3.73 19.14
C GLY A 212 28.03 -2.87 17.92
N ASN A 213 29.29 -2.87 17.46
CA ASN A 213 29.70 -2.11 16.27
C ASN A 213 29.60 -2.89 14.94
N LYS A 214 29.02 -4.10 14.97
CA LYS A 214 28.93 -4.95 13.79
C LYS A 214 27.48 -5.09 13.32
N TRP A 215 27.32 -5.22 12.01
CA TRP A 215 26.06 -5.59 11.38
C TRP A 215 26.06 -7.08 11.08
N LEU A 216 25.02 -7.75 11.54
CA LEU A 216 24.70 -9.11 11.13
C LEU A 216 23.73 -9.02 9.96
N ILE A 217 24.09 -9.67 8.85
CA ILE A 217 23.27 -9.78 7.65
C ILE A 217 23.00 -11.26 7.44
N GLU A 218 21.76 -11.68 7.54
CA GLU A 218 21.37 -13.07 7.41
C GLU A 218 20.30 -13.27 6.36
N ARG A 219 20.25 -14.49 5.84
CA ARG A 219 19.18 -14.89 4.93
C ARG A 219 17.90 -15.18 5.69
N THR A 220 16.76 -14.80 5.10
CA THR A 220 15.41 -15.10 5.57
C THR A 220 14.53 -15.46 4.37
N HIS A 221 13.26 -15.82 4.64
CA HIS A 221 12.29 -16.05 3.57
C HIS A 221 11.99 -14.75 2.80
N PHE A 222 11.78 -14.89 1.49
CA PHE A 222 11.32 -13.77 0.66
C PHE A 222 9.90 -13.37 1.06
N ARG A 223 9.65 -12.07 1.17
CA ARG A 223 8.34 -11.54 1.57
C ARG A 223 7.92 -10.37 0.71
N GLY A 224 6.71 -10.46 0.21
CA GLY A 224 5.92 -9.36 -0.28
C GLY A 224 6.47 -8.55 -1.46
N GLN A 225 5.91 -7.37 -1.59
CA GLN A 225 6.21 -6.40 -2.65
C GLN A 225 6.49 -5.01 -2.10
N TRP A 226 5.53 -4.39 -1.36
CA TRP A 226 5.68 -3.06 -0.80
C TRP A 226 5.01 -2.97 0.57
N GLY A 227 5.84 -2.69 1.58
CA GLY A 227 5.40 -2.64 2.98
C GLY A 227 5.36 -4.02 3.65
N ILE A 228 5.52 -4.00 4.96
CA ILE A 228 5.55 -5.17 5.85
C ILE A 228 5.13 -4.73 7.24
N SER A 229 4.39 -5.56 7.95
CA SER A 229 3.96 -5.32 9.33
C SER A 229 3.99 -6.60 10.15
N GLN A 230 3.68 -6.49 11.43
CA GLN A 230 3.72 -7.59 12.38
C GLN A 230 2.51 -7.54 13.31
N ASP A 231 2.04 -8.71 13.74
CA ASP A 231 1.07 -8.82 14.83
C ASP A 231 1.74 -8.97 16.21
N ASP A 232 0.94 -9.04 17.26
CA ASP A 232 1.41 -9.17 18.65
C ASP A 232 2.09 -10.52 18.95
N GLN A 233 1.91 -11.52 18.08
CA GLN A 233 2.58 -12.82 18.17
C GLN A 233 3.92 -12.84 17.43
N GLY A 234 4.30 -11.73 16.79
CA GLY A 234 5.54 -11.61 16.06
C GLY A 234 5.50 -12.18 14.63
N ARG A 235 4.31 -12.52 14.10
CA ARG A 235 4.15 -13.01 12.73
C ARG A 235 4.19 -11.84 11.76
N LEU A 236 4.87 -12.02 10.61
CA LEU A 236 4.98 -10.98 9.59
C LEU A 236 3.85 -11.08 8.58
N PHE A 237 3.33 -9.91 8.19
CA PHE A 237 2.28 -9.75 7.18
C PHE A 237 2.74 -8.81 6.08
N TYR A 238 2.41 -9.17 4.86
CA TYR A 238 2.81 -8.46 3.65
C TYR A 238 1.85 -8.79 2.50
N ASN A 239 2.10 -8.30 1.31
CA ASN A 239 1.34 -8.64 0.11
C ASN A 239 2.20 -8.54 -1.14
N ASN A 240 1.74 -9.15 -2.23
CA ASN A 240 2.18 -8.84 -3.56
C ASN A 240 1.13 -7.97 -4.27
N ASN A 241 1.39 -7.55 -5.50
CA ASN A 241 0.49 -6.64 -6.22
C ASN A 241 -0.95 -7.16 -6.37
N SER A 242 -1.14 -8.47 -6.49
CA SER A 242 -2.41 -9.09 -6.84
C SER A 242 -3.10 -9.80 -5.69
N GLU A 243 -2.44 -9.88 -4.53
CA GLU A 243 -2.97 -10.56 -3.34
C GLU A 243 -3.23 -9.59 -2.21
N ASN A 244 -4.41 -9.70 -1.64
CA ASN A 244 -4.90 -8.86 -0.56
C ASN A 244 -3.96 -8.87 0.65
N LEU A 245 -3.73 -10.06 1.23
CA LEU A 245 -2.86 -10.22 2.39
C LEU A 245 -2.21 -11.59 2.42
N GLN A 246 -0.91 -11.60 2.53
CA GLN A 246 -0.08 -12.77 2.83
C GLN A 246 0.49 -12.64 4.23
N GLY A 247 0.90 -13.77 4.82
CA GLY A 247 1.54 -13.77 6.12
C GLY A 247 2.26 -15.07 6.42
N ASP A 248 3.01 -15.05 7.51
CA ASP A 248 3.70 -16.22 8.04
C ASP A 248 2.94 -16.75 9.27
N TYR A 249 2.86 -18.07 9.41
CA TYR A 249 2.25 -18.69 10.60
C TYR A 249 3.23 -18.79 11.77
N PHE A 250 4.52 -18.63 11.49
CA PHE A 250 5.59 -18.80 12.47
C PHE A 250 6.37 -17.50 12.65
N SER A 251 7.14 -17.46 13.73
CA SER A 251 8.11 -16.40 13.96
C SER A 251 9.08 -16.27 12.79
N PRO A 252 9.49 -15.07 12.40
CA PRO A 252 10.21 -14.81 11.15
C PRO A 252 11.53 -15.56 10.97
N GLY A 253 12.19 -15.96 12.06
CA GLY A 253 13.44 -16.69 12.04
C GLY A 253 13.31 -18.22 11.91
N PHE A 254 12.09 -18.75 12.00
CA PHE A 254 11.85 -20.18 11.95
C PHE A 254 12.18 -20.78 10.58
N GLY A 255 12.88 -21.93 10.55
CA GLY A 255 13.16 -22.67 9.33
C GLY A 255 14.24 -22.07 8.41
N THR A 256 14.85 -20.91 8.73
CA THR A 256 15.85 -20.26 7.87
C THR A 256 17.24 -20.90 7.93
N THR A 257 17.52 -21.73 8.94
CA THR A 257 18.81 -22.34 9.18
C THR A 257 19.09 -23.58 8.33
N ASN A 258 18.05 -24.21 7.78
CA ASN A 258 18.20 -25.38 6.91
C ASN A 258 18.22 -24.96 5.44
N SER A 259 19.43 -24.87 4.85
CA SER A 259 19.62 -24.48 3.45
C SER A 259 18.98 -25.43 2.42
N ASN A 260 18.72 -26.69 2.80
CA ASN A 260 18.11 -27.70 1.94
C ASN A 260 16.58 -27.58 1.86
N GLN A 261 16.00 -26.75 2.73
CA GLN A 261 14.55 -26.56 2.80
C GLN A 261 14.17 -25.23 2.14
N SER A 262 13.97 -25.23 0.84
CA SER A 262 13.70 -24.02 0.05
C SER A 262 12.23 -23.54 0.19
N ARG A 263 11.32 -24.44 0.54
CA ARG A 263 9.89 -24.14 0.78
C ARG A 263 9.44 -24.76 2.08
N LEU A 264 8.98 -23.97 3.00
CA LEU A 264 8.41 -24.39 4.25
C LEU A 264 6.94 -23.96 4.25
N ALA A 265 6.02 -24.92 4.50
CA ALA A 265 4.61 -24.60 4.71
C ALA A 265 4.46 -23.64 5.89
N GLY A 266 3.53 -22.71 5.78
CA GLY A 266 3.33 -21.67 6.80
C GLY A 266 4.12 -20.37 6.56
N PHE A 267 4.83 -20.26 5.44
CA PHE A 267 5.41 -18.99 4.96
C PHE A 267 4.78 -18.56 3.63
N SER A 268 4.56 -17.27 3.45
CA SER A 268 3.88 -16.69 2.30
C SER A 268 2.48 -17.28 2.06
N GLU A 269 1.79 -17.60 3.14
CA GLU A 269 0.43 -18.12 3.06
C GLU A 269 -0.55 -17.02 2.67
N SER A 270 -1.50 -17.32 1.79
CA SER A 270 -2.58 -16.41 1.43
C SER A 270 -3.61 -16.36 2.58
N ILE A 271 -3.45 -15.36 3.45
CA ILE A 271 -4.32 -15.19 4.64
C ILE A 271 -5.74 -14.81 4.21
N ILE A 272 -5.86 -13.96 3.19
CA ILE A 272 -7.14 -13.54 2.62
C ILE A 272 -7.22 -14.03 1.17
N LYS A 273 -7.98 -15.10 0.94
CA LYS A 273 -8.13 -15.69 -0.40
C LYS A 273 -8.94 -14.84 -1.38
N ASN A 274 -9.79 -13.94 -0.87
CA ASN A 274 -10.62 -13.08 -1.70
C ASN A 274 -9.88 -11.78 -2.02
N ASN A 275 -9.58 -11.57 -3.30
CA ASN A 275 -8.85 -10.40 -3.81
C ASN A 275 -9.75 -9.30 -4.40
N LYS A 276 -11.09 -9.42 -4.31
CA LYS A 276 -12.04 -8.43 -4.85
C LYS A 276 -11.87 -7.08 -4.17
N VAL A 277 -11.97 -6.01 -4.96
CA VAL A 277 -12.01 -4.62 -4.49
C VAL A 277 -13.29 -3.94 -4.95
N TYR A 278 -13.71 -2.88 -4.24
CA TYR A 278 -14.97 -2.16 -4.49
C TYR A 278 -14.72 -0.66 -4.62
N PRO A 279 -14.08 -0.21 -5.72
CA PRO A 279 -13.85 1.22 -5.95
C PRO A 279 -15.15 1.97 -6.21
N ILE A 280 -15.15 3.26 -5.88
CA ILE A 280 -16.33 4.15 -6.06
C ILE A 280 -16.22 5.04 -7.31
N ARG A 281 -15.20 4.85 -8.12
CA ARG A 281 -14.96 5.51 -9.41
C ARG A 281 -14.49 4.51 -10.47
N PRO A 282 -14.62 4.85 -11.77
CA PRO A 282 -13.98 4.11 -12.84
C PRO A 282 -12.44 4.14 -12.72
N ASN A 283 -11.79 3.02 -12.97
CA ASN A 283 -10.35 2.85 -12.86
C ASN A 283 -9.68 2.66 -14.22
N THR A 284 -10.01 3.50 -15.18
CA THR A 284 -9.44 3.45 -16.54
C THR A 284 -7.92 3.71 -16.55
N GLY A 285 -7.37 4.29 -15.49
CA GLY A 285 -5.93 4.46 -15.28
C GLY A 285 -5.18 3.22 -14.78
N VAL A 286 -5.82 2.06 -14.71
CA VAL A 286 -5.15 0.78 -14.43
C VAL A 286 -4.40 0.30 -15.66
N ASN A 287 -3.16 -0.13 -15.51
CA ASN A 287 -2.25 -0.41 -16.62
C ASN A 287 -2.76 -1.43 -17.65
N ARG A 288 -3.58 -2.39 -17.22
CA ARG A 288 -4.15 -3.46 -18.05
C ARG A 288 -5.67 -3.40 -18.15
N ALA A 289 -6.28 -2.23 -17.95
CA ALA A 289 -7.73 -2.09 -17.94
C ALA A 289 -8.40 -2.49 -19.28
N TYR A 290 -7.66 -2.58 -20.37
CA TYR A 290 -8.13 -3.10 -21.66
C TYR A 290 -8.31 -4.62 -21.70
N MET A 291 -7.75 -5.36 -20.72
CA MET A 291 -7.86 -6.82 -20.66
C MET A 291 -9.16 -7.23 -19.99
N LYS A 292 -9.80 -8.29 -20.51
CA LYS A 292 -11.03 -8.86 -19.93
C LYS A 292 -10.78 -9.31 -18.48
N GLY A 293 -11.71 -8.93 -17.59
CA GLY A 293 -11.69 -9.33 -16.19
C GLY A 293 -10.84 -8.44 -15.26
N ILE A 294 -10.15 -7.44 -15.79
CA ILE A 294 -9.42 -6.46 -14.96
C ILE A 294 -10.37 -5.41 -14.41
N ILE A 295 -11.25 -4.87 -15.27
CA ILE A 295 -12.32 -3.96 -14.88
C ILE A 295 -13.69 -4.57 -15.24
N ASP A 296 -14.72 -4.19 -14.48
CA ASP A 296 -16.10 -4.61 -14.72
C ASP A 296 -16.81 -3.73 -15.79
N GLU A 297 -18.09 -3.95 -15.99
CA GLU A 297 -18.96 -3.18 -16.89
C GLU A 297 -19.07 -1.69 -16.55
N ASN A 298 -18.84 -1.33 -15.29
CA ASN A 298 -18.79 0.06 -14.80
C ASN A 298 -17.37 0.64 -14.84
N LEU A 299 -16.44 -0.01 -15.52
CA LEU A 299 -15.02 0.33 -15.63
C LEU A 299 -14.29 0.37 -14.27
N LYS A 300 -14.79 -0.36 -13.26
CA LYS A 300 -14.21 -0.44 -11.93
C LYS A 300 -13.29 -1.65 -11.82
N LEU A 301 -12.16 -1.47 -11.16
CA LEU A 301 -11.21 -2.56 -10.88
C LEU A 301 -11.91 -3.68 -10.10
N VAL A 302 -11.72 -4.93 -10.53
CA VAL A 302 -12.40 -6.11 -9.95
C VAL A 302 -11.60 -6.70 -8.78
N ASN A 303 -10.27 -6.83 -8.95
CA ASN A 303 -9.38 -7.41 -7.95
C ASN A 303 -8.18 -6.51 -7.72
N PHE A 304 -7.45 -6.74 -6.61
CA PHE A 304 -6.18 -6.08 -6.37
C PHE A 304 -5.22 -6.20 -7.57
N THR A 305 -4.51 -5.13 -7.86
CA THR A 305 -3.46 -5.07 -8.89
C THR A 305 -2.22 -4.31 -8.40
N ALA A 306 -2.33 -3.57 -7.31
CA ALA A 306 -1.26 -2.80 -6.69
C ALA A 306 -1.34 -2.83 -5.16
N ALA A 307 -1.80 -3.95 -4.57
CA ALA A 307 -1.88 -4.09 -3.12
C ALA A 307 -0.54 -3.76 -2.45
N CYS A 308 -0.56 -2.89 -1.46
CA CYS A 308 0.66 -2.40 -0.80
C CYS A 308 0.39 -1.88 0.62
N GLY A 309 1.48 -1.64 1.36
CA GLY A 309 1.49 -1.02 2.67
C GLY A 309 0.56 -1.66 3.70
N PRO A 310 0.54 -3.00 3.85
CA PRO A 310 -0.34 -3.66 4.79
C PRO A 310 0.05 -3.29 6.22
N VAL A 311 -0.95 -3.04 7.07
CA VAL A 311 -0.74 -2.84 8.50
C VAL A 311 -1.68 -3.72 9.30
N ILE A 312 -1.13 -4.42 10.30
CA ILE A 312 -1.93 -5.02 11.37
C ILE A 312 -2.19 -3.94 12.41
N PHE A 313 -3.45 -3.62 12.61
CA PHE A 313 -3.86 -2.50 13.44
C PHE A 313 -3.93 -2.89 14.92
N ASN A 314 -2.83 -2.68 15.63
CA ASN A 314 -2.66 -3.03 17.04
C ASN A 314 -2.95 -1.83 17.94
N SER A 315 -4.19 -1.30 17.88
CA SER A 315 -4.63 -0.19 18.72
C SER A 315 -6.08 -0.37 19.16
N THR A 316 -6.36 0.01 20.39
CA THR A 316 -7.73 -0.01 20.96
C THR A 316 -8.53 1.25 20.63
N LEU A 317 -7.93 2.26 19.97
CA LEU A 317 -8.61 3.53 19.67
C LEU A 317 -9.89 3.32 18.85
N PHE A 318 -9.89 2.39 17.90
CA PHE A 318 -11.05 2.10 17.05
C PHE A 318 -12.09 1.19 17.73
N GLY A 319 -11.74 0.61 18.87
CA GLY A 319 -12.55 -0.37 19.59
C GLY A 319 -12.13 -1.83 19.29
N PRO A 320 -12.68 -2.78 20.05
CA PRO A 320 -12.24 -4.19 20.01
C PRO A 320 -12.45 -4.85 18.64
N ASP A 321 -13.48 -4.46 17.88
CA ASP A 321 -13.79 -5.04 16.57
C ASP A 321 -12.74 -4.72 15.50
N TYR A 322 -11.82 -3.79 15.79
CA TYR A 322 -10.79 -3.35 14.86
C TYR A 322 -9.38 -3.80 15.26
N TYR A 323 -9.21 -4.19 16.53
CA TYR A 323 -7.92 -4.66 17.03
C TYR A 323 -7.46 -5.91 16.29
N GLY A 324 -6.21 -5.96 15.87
CA GLY A 324 -5.64 -7.06 15.10
C GLY A 324 -6.17 -7.19 13.67
N ASN A 325 -7.00 -6.26 13.18
CA ASN A 325 -7.43 -6.28 11.79
C ASN A 325 -6.32 -5.81 10.86
N ALA A 326 -6.32 -6.33 9.64
CA ALA A 326 -5.39 -5.89 8.60
C ALA A 326 -6.03 -4.83 7.71
N PHE A 327 -5.33 -3.70 7.51
CA PHE A 327 -5.66 -2.72 6.50
C PHE A 327 -4.67 -2.80 5.35
N VAL A 328 -5.16 -2.72 4.12
CA VAL A 328 -4.36 -2.85 2.89
C VAL A 328 -4.72 -1.74 1.93
N ALA A 329 -3.72 -1.03 1.43
CA ALA A 329 -3.91 0.01 0.42
C ALA A 329 -3.93 -0.58 -1.00
N GLU A 330 -4.78 0.02 -1.87
CA GLU A 330 -4.83 -0.26 -3.31
C GLU A 330 -4.83 1.08 -4.05
N PRO A 331 -3.65 1.62 -4.36
CA PRO A 331 -3.53 2.93 -4.99
C PRO A 331 -4.10 2.99 -6.41
N SER A 332 -4.15 1.88 -7.16
CA SER A 332 -4.73 1.88 -8.51
C SER A 332 -6.24 2.05 -8.51
N ALA A 333 -6.91 1.64 -7.41
CA ALA A 333 -8.35 1.80 -7.20
C ALA A 333 -8.71 2.90 -6.18
N ASN A 334 -7.72 3.66 -5.69
CA ASN A 334 -7.90 4.79 -4.77
C ASN A 334 -8.63 4.41 -3.48
N LEU A 335 -8.24 3.29 -2.84
CA LEU A 335 -8.95 2.75 -1.68
C LEU A 335 -8.04 2.12 -0.63
N ILE A 336 -8.62 1.89 0.56
CA ILE A 336 -8.05 1.12 1.65
C ILE A 336 -9.08 0.09 2.09
N LYS A 337 -8.68 -1.17 2.04
CA LYS A 337 -9.46 -2.33 2.46
C LYS A 337 -9.22 -2.66 3.93
N ARG A 338 -10.27 -3.06 4.65
CA ARG A 338 -10.19 -3.69 5.96
C ARG A 338 -10.44 -5.18 5.83
N ASN A 339 -9.62 -5.98 6.48
CA ASN A 339 -9.77 -7.41 6.63
C ASN A 339 -9.84 -7.78 8.11
N ILE A 340 -10.74 -8.68 8.46
CA ILE A 340 -10.88 -9.23 9.80
C ILE A 340 -10.08 -10.52 9.85
N LEU A 341 -9.07 -10.56 10.71
CA LEU A 341 -8.26 -11.77 10.94
C LEU A 341 -8.86 -12.64 12.05
N SER A 342 -8.59 -13.94 11.99
CA SER A 342 -8.97 -14.86 13.06
C SER A 342 -8.10 -14.65 14.29
N ASN A 343 -8.65 -14.92 15.46
CA ASN A 343 -7.91 -14.89 16.73
C ASN A 343 -7.26 -16.24 17.04
N ASP A 344 -7.22 -17.19 16.09
CA ASP A 344 -6.59 -18.49 16.29
C ASP A 344 -5.06 -18.31 16.34
N PRO A 345 -4.39 -18.65 17.45
CA PRO A 345 -2.96 -18.48 17.59
C PRO A 345 -2.16 -19.45 16.70
N ASN A 346 -2.75 -20.55 16.25
CA ASN A 346 -2.06 -21.58 15.48
C ASN A 346 -2.24 -21.43 13.97
N LEU A 347 -3.38 -20.87 13.54
CA LEU A 347 -3.72 -20.74 12.12
C LEU A 347 -4.36 -19.39 11.84
N VAL A 348 -3.58 -18.46 11.28
CA VAL A 348 -4.11 -17.17 10.88
C VAL A 348 -4.90 -17.32 9.59
N THR A 349 -6.17 -17.01 9.67
CA THR A 349 -7.05 -16.87 8.51
C THR A 349 -7.76 -15.53 8.58
N GLY A 350 -8.43 -15.16 7.52
CA GLY A 350 -9.20 -13.92 7.55
C GLY A 350 -10.18 -13.80 6.40
N LYS A 351 -10.97 -12.72 6.48
CA LYS A 351 -11.98 -12.38 5.47
C LYS A 351 -12.05 -10.87 5.29
N GLN A 352 -12.51 -10.44 4.14
CA GLN A 352 -12.85 -9.02 3.91
C GLN A 352 -13.93 -8.59 4.90
N ALA A 353 -13.78 -7.41 5.49
CA ALA A 353 -14.74 -6.88 6.46
C ALA A 353 -16.09 -6.51 5.80
N TYR A 354 -16.08 -6.19 4.52
CA TYR A 354 -17.26 -5.70 3.80
C TYR A 354 -17.43 -6.39 2.45
N ILE A 355 -18.68 -6.45 1.99
CA ILE A 355 -19.05 -6.82 0.62
C ILE A 355 -19.64 -5.59 -0.04
N GLY A 356 -19.20 -5.28 -1.28
CA GLY A 356 -19.72 -4.15 -2.06
C GLY A 356 -19.21 -2.76 -1.66
N ARG A 357 -18.34 -2.65 -0.65
CA ARG A 357 -17.73 -1.39 -0.20
C ARG A 357 -16.36 -1.60 0.43
N GLU A 358 -15.66 -0.50 0.70
CA GLU A 358 -14.35 -0.50 1.36
C GLU A 358 -14.38 0.27 2.69
N PHE A 359 -13.32 0.17 3.49
CA PHE A 359 -13.13 0.98 4.68
C PHE A 359 -13.00 2.46 4.31
N LEU A 360 -12.19 2.74 3.27
CA LEU A 360 -12.04 4.06 2.66
C LEU A 360 -11.92 3.89 1.15
N ALA A 361 -12.65 4.68 0.38
CA ALA A 361 -12.48 4.78 -1.07
C ALA A 361 -12.67 6.23 -1.52
N SER A 362 -12.00 6.63 -2.61
CA SER A 362 -12.03 7.99 -3.11
C SER A 362 -12.45 8.06 -4.59
N THR A 363 -13.15 9.13 -4.94
CA THR A 363 -13.36 9.52 -6.35
C THR A 363 -12.26 10.39 -6.90
N ASP A 364 -11.29 10.84 -6.08
CA ASP A 364 -10.09 11.54 -6.50
C ASP A 364 -9.08 10.55 -7.09
N GLU A 365 -8.82 10.63 -8.40
CA GLU A 365 -7.90 9.73 -9.10
C GLU A 365 -6.45 9.86 -8.61
N ARG A 366 -6.09 11.01 -8.05
CA ARG A 366 -4.73 11.30 -7.59
C ARG A 366 -4.48 10.89 -6.15
N PHE A 367 -5.53 10.50 -5.40
CA PHE A 367 -5.37 9.84 -4.10
C PHE A 367 -4.72 8.47 -4.30
N ARG A 368 -3.45 8.36 -3.88
CA ARG A 368 -2.62 7.14 -4.04
C ARG A 368 -2.09 6.71 -2.68
N PRO A 369 -2.91 6.02 -1.87
CA PRO A 369 -2.43 5.49 -0.60
C PRO A 369 -1.40 4.39 -0.87
N VAL A 370 -0.16 4.57 -0.39
CA VAL A 370 0.95 3.63 -0.66
C VAL A 370 1.48 2.96 0.59
N ASN A 371 1.22 3.53 1.77
CA ASN A 371 1.63 2.92 3.03
C ASN A 371 0.67 3.28 4.16
N LEU A 372 0.56 2.39 5.15
CA LEU A 372 -0.33 2.54 6.30
C LEU A 372 0.46 2.26 7.59
N TYR A 373 0.11 2.97 8.68
CA TYR A 373 0.77 2.80 9.96
C TYR A 373 -0.22 2.97 11.12
N THR A 374 -0.01 2.24 12.21
CA THR A 374 -0.60 2.58 13.49
C THR A 374 0.28 3.64 14.16
N GLY A 375 -0.26 4.81 14.44
CA GLY A 375 0.49 5.90 15.08
C GLY A 375 0.61 5.74 16.60
N PRO A 376 1.55 6.45 17.25
CA PRO A 376 1.70 6.42 18.71
C PRO A 376 0.49 6.99 19.45
N ASP A 377 -0.42 7.64 18.76
CA ASP A 377 -1.70 8.14 19.25
C ASP A 377 -2.87 7.16 19.01
N GLY A 378 -2.56 5.96 18.51
CA GLY A 378 -3.51 4.90 18.21
C GLY A 378 -4.30 5.09 16.93
N ALA A 379 -4.09 6.16 16.17
CA ALA A 379 -4.78 6.40 14.92
C ALA A 379 -4.19 5.58 13.76
N LEU A 380 -5.00 5.32 12.74
CA LEU A 380 -4.52 4.78 11.46
C LEU A 380 -4.01 5.92 10.59
N TYR A 381 -2.73 5.89 10.24
CA TYR A 381 -2.10 6.87 9.37
C TYR A 381 -1.99 6.35 7.94
N ILE A 382 -2.14 7.25 6.98
CA ILE A 382 -2.16 6.97 5.54
C ILE A 382 -1.14 7.86 4.86
N VAL A 383 -0.20 7.25 4.13
CA VAL A 383 0.72 7.95 3.23
C VAL A 383 0.06 8.02 1.86
N ASP A 384 -0.19 9.22 1.38
CA ASP A 384 -0.74 9.51 0.06
C ASP A 384 0.32 10.20 -0.80
N MET A 385 0.84 9.48 -1.81
CA MET A 385 1.79 10.07 -2.77
C MET A 385 1.18 11.23 -3.55
N TYR A 386 -0.13 11.27 -3.68
CA TYR A 386 -0.89 12.22 -4.46
C TYR A 386 -0.35 12.44 -5.88
N ARG A 387 -0.35 11.36 -6.66
CA ARG A 387 0.22 11.33 -8.01
C ARG A 387 -0.78 10.79 -9.03
N GLY A 388 -0.72 11.30 -10.24
CA GLY A 388 -1.50 10.73 -11.34
C GLY A 388 -0.90 9.42 -11.86
N ILE A 389 0.42 9.33 -11.92
CA ILE A 389 1.17 8.13 -12.33
C ILE A 389 1.78 7.48 -11.11
N ILE A 390 1.52 6.17 -10.92
CA ILE A 390 2.16 5.36 -9.90
C ILE A 390 2.89 4.16 -10.51
N GLN A 391 2.48 3.67 -11.69
CA GLN A 391 3.11 2.56 -12.38
C GLN A 391 4.48 2.98 -12.94
N HIS A 392 5.53 2.20 -12.68
CA HIS A 392 6.85 2.46 -13.20
C HIS A 392 6.94 2.29 -14.74
N LYS A 393 7.78 3.09 -15.38
CA LYS A 393 7.99 3.13 -16.85
C LYS A 393 8.21 1.76 -17.49
N THR A 394 8.89 0.86 -16.80
CA THR A 394 9.17 -0.51 -17.26
C THR A 394 7.91 -1.29 -17.61
N TYR A 395 6.78 -0.97 -16.97
CA TYR A 395 5.51 -1.68 -17.14
C TYR A 395 4.43 -0.87 -17.86
N LEU A 396 4.70 0.40 -18.21
CA LEU A 396 3.71 1.25 -18.87
C LEU A 396 3.35 0.71 -20.25
N THR A 397 2.08 0.31 -20.41
CA THR A 397 1.52 -0.08 -21.70
C THR A 397 1.18 1.13 -22.57
N PRO A 398 1.09 1.00 -23.90
CA PRO A 398 0.59 2.06 -24.77
C PRO A 398 -0.79 2.57 -24.34
N TYR A 399 -1.65 1.67 -23.86
CA TYR A 399 -2.95 2.02 -23.31
C TYR A 399 -2.81 3.02 -22.14
N LEU A 400 -2.01 2.69 -21.10
CA LEU A 400 -1.87 3.58 -19.96
C LEU A 400 -1.21 4.91 -20.34
N LYS A 401 -0.26 4.90 -21.28
CA LYS A 401 0.33 6.15 -21.81
C LYS A 401 -0.73 7.06 -22.45
N SER A 402 -1.71 6.51 -23.16
CA SER A 402 -2.82 7.29 -23.72
C SER A 402 -3.74 7.85 -22.64
N GLU A 403 -4.05 7.09 -21.58
CA GLU A 403 -4.85 7.55 -20.44
C GLU A 403 -4.14 8.64 -19.63
N ILE A 404 -2.82 8.54 -19.46
CA ILE A 404 -1.97 9.57 -18.83
C ILE A 404 -2.05 10.88 -19.60
N LYS A 405 -1.91 10.83 -20.92
CA LYS A 405 -1.98 12.01 -21.79
C LYS A 405 -3.38 12.63 -21.78
N ALA A 406 -4.42 11.80 -21.91
CA ALA A 406 -5.81 12.25 -21.99
C ALA A 406 -6.27 13.05 -20.75
N ARG A 407 -5.75 12.71 -19.54
CA ARG A 407 -6.14 13.35 -18.28
C ARG A 407 -5.03 14.16 -17.61
N ASN A 408 -3.93 14.42 -18.31
CA ASN A 408 -2.77 15.15 -17.80
C ASN A 408 -2.25 14.60 -16.46
N LEU A 409 -2.05 13.28 -16.38
CA LEU A 409 -1.70 12.60 -15.13
C LEU A 409 -0.22 12.76 -14.75
N THR A 410 0.63 13.34 -15.60
CA THR A 410 2.01 13.69 -15.24
C THR A 410 2.09 14.81 -14.20
N GLN A 411 1.05 15.61 -14.06
CA GLN A 411 0.96 16.69 -13.08
C GLN A 411 -0.08 16.38 -11.99
N PRO A 412 0.03 16.90 -10.75
CA PRO A 412 1.11 17.75 -10.27
C PRO A 412 2.34 16.93 -9.88
N LEU A 413 3.50 17.60 -9.90
CA LEU A 413 4.70 17.20 -9.16
C LEU A 413 4.72 17.96 -7.83
N ASN A 414 5.57 17.54 -6.90
CA ASN A 414 5.79 18.22 -5.61
C ASN A 414 4.56 18.27 -4.68
N TYR A 415 3.68 17.27 -4.79
CA TYR A 415 2.57 17.05 -3.89
C TYR A 415 2.81 15.81 -3.04
N GLY A 416 2.13 15.76 -1.90
CA GLY A 416 2.12 14.61 -1.02
C GLY A 416 1.39 14.91 0.27
N ARG A 417 0.80 13.88 0.89
CA ARG A 417 -0.05 14.06 2.06
C ARG A 417 0.11 12.92 3.03
N ILE A 418 -0.03 13.25 4.31
CA ILE A 418 -0.25 12.28 5.38
C ILE A 418 -1.59 12.60 5.99
N TYR A 419 -2.47 11.61 5.99
CA TYR A 419 -3.74 11.66 6.69
C TYR A 419 -3.74 10.76 7.90
N LYS A 420 -4.64 11.00 8.86
CA LYS A 420 -4.97 10.03 9.89
C LYS A 420 -6.47 9.86 10.05
N VAL A 421 -6.86 8.65 10.40
CA VAL A 421 -8.24 8.26 10.66
C VAL A 421 -8.43 8.09 12.15
N ILE A 422 -9.50 8.67 12.69
CA ILE A 422 -9.92 8.49 14.09
C ILE A 422 -11.44 8.32 14.17
N PRO A 423 -11.97 7.62 15.18
CA PRO A 423 -13.42 7.56 15.41
C PRO A 423 -13.98 8.94 15.77
N LYS A 424 -15.20 9.23 15.31
CA LYS A 424 -15.92 10.45 15.69
C LYS A 424 -16.13 10.49 17.20
N GLY A 425 -15.90 11.65 17.81
CA GLY A 425 -16.05 11.84 19.25
C GLY A 425 -14.86 11.36 20.09
N LYS A 426 -13.93 10.59 19.53
CA LYS A 426 -12.69 10.22 20.23
C LYS A 426 -11.55 11.20 19.93
N LYS A 427 -10.61 11.28 20.87
CA LYS A 427 -9.35 12.04 20.71
C LYS A 427 -8.20 11.05 20.70
N ALA A 428 -7.43 11.01 19.63
CA ALA A 428 -6.17 10.31 19.58
C ALA A 428 -5.16 11.06 20.49
N ARG A 429 -4.50 10.36 21.41
CA ARG A 429 -3.52 10.94 22.34
C ARG A 429 -2.20 10.21 22.17
N GLY A 430 -1.15 10.93 21.86
CA GLY A 430 0.20 10.38 21.79
C GLY A 430 0.67 9.85 23.14
N VAL A 431 1.48 8.84 23.11
CA VAL A 431 2.17 8.30 24.27
C VAL A 431 3.44 9.12 24.50
N ILE A 432 3.66 9.57 25.73
CA ILE A 432 4.95 10.16 26.11
C ILE A 432 5.86 9.02 26.53
N ILE A 433 6.96 8.83 25.81
CA ILE A 433 7.95 7.83 26.16
C ILE A 433 8.81 8.38 27.29
N PRO A 434 8.82 7.74 28.49
CA PRO A 434 9.64 8.19 29.60
C PRO A 434 11.13 8.09 29.27
N GLN A 435 11.91 9.06 29.68
CA GLN A 435 13.37 9.01 29.58
C GLN A 435 14.00 8.02 30.60
N ASP A 436 13.30 7.74 31.69
CA ASP A 436 13.72 6.80 32.71
C ASP A 436 13.34 5.38 32.31
N PRO A 437 14.33 4.47 32.08
CA PRO A 437 14.07 3.09 31.67
C PRO A 437 13.15 2.31 32.60
N SER A 438 13.20 2.60 33.94
CA SER A 438 12.33 1.92 34.92
C SER A 438 10.85 2.20 34.70
N LYS A 439 10.51 3.34 34.09
CA LYS A 439 9.15 3.74 33.75
C LYS A 439 8.68 3.16 32.41
N LEU A 440 9.59 2.67 31.58
CA LEU A 440 9.22 1.99 30.31
C LEU A 440 8.43 0.71 30.57
N ILE A 441 8.65 0.06 31.72
CA ILE A 441 7.92 -1.17 32.10
C ILE A 441 6.41 -0.91 32.14
N THR A 442 5.98 0.29 32.54
CA THR A 442 4.55 0.65 32.58
C THR A 442 3.92 0.73 31.19
N LEU A 443 4.74 0.96 30.16
CA LEU A 443 4.27 0.99 28.78
C LEU A 443 4.05 -0.40 28.17
N LEU A 444 4.57 -1.47 28.79
CA LEU A 444 4.32 -2.84 28.33
C LEU A 444 2.84 -3.25 28.43
N SER A 445 2.08 -2.57 29.29
CA SER A 445 0.62 -2.74 29.40
C SER A 445 -0.17 -1.70 28.62
N HIS A 446 0.50 -0.82 27.86
CA HIS A 446 -0.19 0.18 27.06
C HIS A 446 -0.97 -0.49 25.92
N SER A 447 -2.15 0.03 25.64
CA SER A 447 -3.10 -0.56 24.67
C SER A 447 -2.77 -0.24 23.20
N ASN A 448 -1.59 0.29 22.94
CA ASN A 448 -1.17 0.73 21.61
C ASN A 448 0.32 0.47 21.41
#